data_7e301449440e267787b1335e76efeec3
#
_entry.id   7e301449440e267787b1335e76efeec3
#
_cell.length_a   1.000
_cell.length_b   1.000
_cell.length_c   1.000
_cell.angle_alpha   90.00
_cell.angle_beta   90.00
_cell.angle_gamma   90.00
#
_symmetry.space_group_name_H-M   'P 1'
#
loop_
_entity.id
_entity.type
_entity.pdbx_description
1 polymer ?
#
loop_
_entity_poly.entity_id
_entity_poly.type
_entity_poly.pdbx_seq_one_letter_code
_entity_poly.pdbx_strand_id
1 'polypeptide(L)'
;RLVGSEMCIRDSKRTVNTVFQNYSLFPHMNVFDNVAFGLEIKKTDKNVIKQEVKKALEMVELAGFEKREVSQMSGGQKQRVAIARALVNKPDVLLLDEPLSALDMKLRKSMQVLLRDIQWELGITFVFVTHDQEEALAMSDWIFVMDKGKIVQQGPPTDIYDEPINRYVAQFIGESNILKAKMIDDYKVEFAGKVFDCSDAGIPRGEAVEVVIRPEDVRVVDISEADIRVNIDNILFRGVFNELICFDKDEFRWKIHSTKVFEEGDDIGLAIDPENIHVMRYNESEDAVSYTHLRAHETL
;
A
#
# COMPACT_ATOMS: atom_id res chain seq x y z
N ARG A 1 16.79 17.42 2.73
CA ARG A 1 17.27 18.76 3.16
C ARG A 1 16.26 19.79 2.64
N LEU A 2 15.58 20.48 3.56
CA LEU A 2 14.74 21.62 3.21
C LEU A 2 15.63 22.74 2.66
N VAL A 3 15.27 23.30 1.53
CA VAL A 3 16.02 24.35 0.84
C VAL A 3 15.19 25.64 0.87
N GLY A 4 15.82 26.78 1.23
CA GLY A 4 15.17 28.09 1.21
C GLY A 4 14.89 28.68 2.59
N SER A 5 13.99 29.65 2.69
CA SER A 5 13.66 30.40 3.92
C SER A 5 13.18 29.53 5.08
N GLU A 6 12.68 28.34 4.83
CA GLU A 6 12.19 27.40 5.84
C GLU A 6 13.31 26.75 6.67
N MET A 7 14.55 26.73 6.19
CA MET A 7 15.68 26.21 6.96
C MET A 7 15.99 27.03 8.23
N CYS A 8 15.53 28.27 8.29
CA CYS A 8 15.77 29.19 9.43
C CYS A 8 14.62 29.20 10.45
N ILE A 9 13.55 28.40 10.24
CA ILE A 9 12.43 28.33 11.18
C ILE A 9 12.76 27.28 12.26
N ARG A 10 12.61 27.66 13.54
CA ARG A 10 12.72 26.71 14.67
C ARG A 10 11.68 25.60 14.48
N ASP A 11 12.05 24.34 14.74
CA ASP A 11 11.16 23.18 14.58
C ASP A 11 9.83 23.35 15.31
N SER A 12 9.83 23.98 16.49
CA SER A 12 8.62 24.31 17.25
C SER A 12 7.66 25.32 16.58
N LYS A 13 8.11 25.98 15.52
CA LYS A 13 7.29 26.93 14.73
C LYS A 13 6.86 26.39 13.37
N ARG A 14 7.26 25.17 13.02
CA ARG A 14 6.82 24.52 11.80
C ARG A 14 5.35 24.16 11.90
N THR A 15 4.63 24.34 10.83
CA THR A 15 3.20 23.97 10.70
C THR A 15 3.04 22.48 10.36
N VAL A 16 3.88 21.62 11.01
CA VAL A 16 3.88 20.17 10.82
C VAL A 16 3.57 19.52 12.15
N ASN A 17 2.62 18.59 12.16
CA ASN A 17 2.30 17.77 13.33
C ASN A 17 2.47 16.28 12.99
N THR A 18 2.78 15.48 14.03
CA THR A 18 2.99 14.04 13.88
C THR A 18 2.01 13.27 14.76
N VAL A 19 1.42 12.23 14.20
CA VAL A 19 0.69 11.19 14.91
C VAL A 19 1.57 9.95 14.92
N PHE A 20 2.01 9.53 16.10
CA PHE A 20 2.88 8.38 16.29
C PHE A 20 2.09 7.07 16.38
N GLN A 21 2.71 5.96 16.04
CA GLN A 21 2.16 4.59 16.08
C GLN A 21 1.51 4.26 17.45
N ASN A 22 2.11 4.68 18.56
CA ASN A 22 1.60 4.46 19.91
C ASN A 22 0.69 5.58 20.42
N TYR A 23 0.14 6.41 19.49
CA TYR A 23 -0.74 7.55 19.78
C TYR A 23 -0.10 8.66 20.64
N SER A 24 0.84 8.35 21.50
CA SER A 24 1.55 9.24 22.43
C SER A 24 0.63 10.19 23.20
N LEU A 25 -0.54 9.69 23.62
CA LEU A 25 -1.49 10.46 24.43
C LEU A 25 -0.98 10.58 25.87
N PHE A 26 -1.31 11.70 26.53
CA PHE A 26 -1.02 11.91 27.93
C PHE A 26 -1.99 11.12 28.80
N PRO A 27 -1.55 10.04 29.48
CA PRO A 27 -2.46 9.10 30.17
C PRO A 27 -3.14 9.69 31.40
N HIS A 28 -2.59 10.78 31.97
CA HIS A 28 -3.10 11.49 33.13
C HIS A 28 -4.06 12.65 32.77
N MET A 29 -4.32 12.85 31.50
CA MET A 29 -5.22 13.88 30.97
C MET A 29 -6.46 13.22 30.37
N ASN A 30 -7.60 13.92 30.47
CA ASN A 30 -8.81 13.54 29.74
C ASN A 30 -8.68 13.86 28.24
N VAL A 31 -9.72 13.54 27.46
CA VAL A 31 -9.72 13.77 26.01
C VAL A 31 -9.59 15.26 25.67
N PHE A 32 -10.34 16.13 26.37
CA PHE A 32 -10.28 17.58 26.14
C PHE A 32 -8.88 18.13 26.36
N ASP A 33 -8.26 17.80 27.49
CA ASP A 33 -6.93 18.31 27.86
C ASP A 33 -5.85 17.80 26.90
N ASN A 34 -5.95 16.53 26.44
CA ASN A 34 -5.06 15.99 25.41
C ASN A 34 -5.14 16.81 24.11
N VAL A 35 -6.36 17.10 23.63
CA VAL A 35 -6.54 17.84 22.37
C VAL A 35 -6.17 19.31 22.55
N ALA A 36 -6.53 19.93 23.68
CA ALA A 36 -6.27 21.33 23.99
C ALA A 36 -4.77 21.66 24.17
N PHE A 37 -3.96 20.68 24.53
CA PHE A 37 -2.58 20.85 24.99
C PHE A 37 -1.73 21.77 24.10
N GLY A 38 -1.78 21.60 22.79
CA GLY A 38 -1.03 22.44 21.85
C GLY A 38 -1.46 23.90 21.83
N LEU A 39 -2.77 24.14 21.96
CA LEU A 39 -3.34 25.50 22.03
C LEU A 39 -3.04 26.19 23.35
N GLU A 40 -2.99 25.43 24.45
CA GLU A 40 -2.62 25.95 25.78
C GLU A 40 -1.15 26.42 25.81
N ILE A 41 -0.23 25.63 25.22
CA ILE A 41 1.17 26.05 25.07
C ILE A 41 1.28 27.34 24.26
N LYS A 42 0.45 27.50 23.23
CA LYS A 42 0.37 28.74 22.43
C LYS A 42 -0.31 29.90 23.16
N LYS A 43 -0.79 29.69 24.40
CA LYS A 43 -1.52 30.66 25.21
C LYS A 43 -2.77 31.23 24.52
N THR A 44 -3.47 30.37 23.76
CA THR A 44 -4.72 30.72 23.08
C THR A 44 -5.82 31.01 24.10
N ASP A 45 -6.78 31.89 23.76
CA ASP A 45 -7.93 32.20 24.61
C ASP A 45 -8.77 30.97 24.94
N LYS A 46 -9.23 30.83 26.19
CA LYS A 46 -9.96 29.65 26.67
C LYS A 46 -11.26 29.39 25.91
N ASN A 47 -11.95 30.41 25.43
CA ASN A 47 -13.20 30.24 24.67
C ASN A 47 -12.88 29.72 23.27
N VAL A 48 -11.77 30.19 22.65
CA VAL A 48 -11.28 29.70 21.37
C VAL A 48 -10.85 28.24 21.51
N ILE A 49 -10.09 27.88 22.57
CA ILE A 49 -9.70 26.48 22.83
C ILE A 49 -10.95 25.59 22.88
N LYS A 50 -12.00 25.95 23.65
CA LYS A 50 -13.23 25.15 23.74
C LYS A 50 -13.87 24.92 22.37
N GLN A 51 -13.94 25.98 21.55
CA GLN A 51 -14.53 25.88 20.22
C GLN A 51 -13.70 24.99 19.27
N GLU A 52 -12.39 25.21 19.24
CA GLU A 52 -11.51 24.45 18.34
C GLU A 52 -11.41 22.96 18.76
N VAL A 53 -11.34 22.68 20.07
CA VAL A 53 -11.36 21.28 20.57
C VAL A 53 -12.67 20.59 20.20
N LYS A 54 -13.82 21.28 20.39
CA LYS A 54 -15.11 20.73 20.01
C LYS A 54 -15.16 20.37 18.52
N LYS A 55 -14.74 21.28 17.64
CA LYS A 55 -14.67 21.05 16.19
C LYS A 55 -13.75 19.88 15.85
N ALA A 56 -12.56 19.83 16.45
CA ALA A 56 -11.62 18.74 16.20
C ALA A 56 -12.18 17.37 16.64
N LEU A 57 -12.91 17.32 17.75
CA LEU A 57 -13.56 16.09 18.21
C LEU A 57 -14.78 15.69 17.34
N GLU A 58 -15.55 16.65 16.85
CA GLU A 58 -16.63 16.40 15.90
C GLU A 58 -16.06 15.79 14.59
N MET A 59 -14.98 16.35 14.08
CA MET A 59 -14.31 15.91 12.84
C MET A 59 -13.81 14.45 12.91
N VAL A 60 -13.39 13.99 14.10
CA VAL A 60 -12.97 12.60 14.32
C VAL A 60 -14.07 11.71 14.91
N GLU A 61 -15.34 12.14 14.86
CA GLU A 61 -16.52 11.41 15.38
C GLU A 61 -16.43 11.06 16.88
N LEU A 62 -15.89 11.95 17.68
CA LEU A 62 -15.78 11.83 19.15
C LEU A 62 -16.50 12.96 19.88
N ALA A 63 -17.56 13.52 19.30
CA ALA A 63 -18.40 14.50 19.98
C ALA A 63 -18.96 13.94 21.30
N GLY A 64 -18.87 14.70 22.38
CA GLY A 64 -19.35 14.31 23.72
C GLY A 64 -18.35 13.45 24.54
N PHE A 65 -17.12 13.22 24.02
CA PHE A 65 -16.09 12.46 24.73
C PHE A 65 -15.13 13.34 25.54
N GLU A 66 -15.31 14.64 25.58
CA GLU A 66 -14.39 15.64 26.14
C GLU A 66 -13.90 15.29 27.55
N LYS A 67 -14.81 14.79 28.40
CA LYS A 67 -14.52 14.50 29.81
C LYS A 67 -14.04 13.07 30.09
N ARG A 68 -13.96 12.21 29.04
CA ARG A 68 -13.52 10.82 29.23
C ARG A 68 -12.02 10.75 29.48
N GLU A 69 -11.65 9.82 30.33
CA GLU A 69 -10.26 9.45 30.56
C GLU A 69 -9.73 8.60 29.40
N VAL A 70 -8.52 8.93 28.92
CA VAL A 70 -7.88 8.18 27.83
C VAL A 70 -7.69 6.69 28.14
N SER A 71 -7.50 6.36 29.44
CA SER A 71 -7.36 4.98 29.91
C SER A 71 -8.59 4.12 29.63
N GLN A 72 -9.77 4.70 29.54
CA GLN A 72 -11.06 4.02 29.32
C GLN A 72 -11.42 3.89 27.83
N MET A 73 -10.54 4.33 26.92
CA MET A 73 -10.82 4.34 25.50
C MET A 73 -10.24 3.11 24.78
N SER A 74 -10.95 2.67 23.73
CA SER A 74 -10.42 1.66 22.80
C SER A 74 -9.23 2.18 22.00
N GLY A 75 -8.46 1.30 21.37
CA GLY A 75 -7.34 1.68 20.51
C GLY A 75 -7.73 2.66 19.41
N GLY A 76 -8.80 2.36 18.67
CA GLY A 76 -9.30 3.26 17.62
C GLY A 76 -9.79 4.62 18.14
N GLN A 77 -10.40 4.66 19.33
CA GLN A 77 -10.79 5.94 19.96
C GLN A 77 -9.55 6.74 20.37
N LYS A 78 -8.54 6.10 20.94
CA LYS A 78 -7.26 6.75 21.29
C LYS A 78 -6.58 7.33 20.05
N GLN A 79 -6.60 6.60 18.95
CA GLN A 79 -6.09 7.07 17.67
C GLN A 79 -6.82 8.33 17.18
N ARG A 80 -8.16 8.33 17.20
CA ARG A 80 -8.97 9.50 16.83
C ARG A 80 -8.66 10.70 17.71
N VAL A 81 -8.43 10.53 19.01
CA VAL A 81 -7.97 11.61 19.91
C VAL A 81 -6.59 12.12 19.51
N ALA A 82 -5.65 11.24 19.13
CA ALA A 82 -4.32 11.67 18.70
C ALA A 82 -4.37 12.46 17.38
N ILE A 83 -5.24 12.06 16.44
CA ILE A 83 -5.50 12.82 15.21
C ILE A 83 -6.12 14.18 15.55
N ALA A 84 -7.16 14.25 16.38
CA ALA A 84 -7.77 15.50 16.79
C ALA A 84 -6.77 16.46 17.45
N ARG A 85 -5.87 15.94 18.33
CA ARG A 85 -4.79 16.69 18.96
C ARG A 85 -3.80 17.27 17.93
N ALA A 86 -3.55 16.55 16.86
CA ALA A 86 -2.67 17.03 15.80
C ALA A 86 -3.37 18.10 14.94
N LEU A 87 -4.64 17.89 14.60
CA LEU A 87 -5.43 18.75 13.71
C LEU A 87 -5.80 20.08 14.35
N VAL A 88 -6.06 20.13 15.68
CA VAL A 88 -6.47 21.35 16.39
C VAL A 88 -5.48 22.51 16.23
N ASN A 89 -4.22 22.18 15.98
CA ASN A 89 -3.15 23.14 15.74
C ASN A 89 -3.14 23.74 14.32
N LYS A 90 -4.04 23.28 13.44
CA LYS A 90 -4.17 23.67 12.02
C LYS A 90 -2.83 23.55 11.28
N PRO A 91 -2.26 22.32 11.19
CA PRO A 91 -1.01 22.11 10.48
C PRO A 91 -1.22 22.20 8.96
N ASP A 92 -0.16 22.57 8.21
CA ASP A 92 -0.15 22.47 6.75
C ASP A 92 0.18 21.03 6.31
N VAL A 93 0.94 20.32 7.15
CA VAL A 93 1.35 18.92 6.91
C VAL A 93 1.09 18.06 8.14
N LEU A 94 0.43 16.93 7.96
CA LEU A 94 0.22 15.91 8.98
C LEU A 94 1.04 14.65 8.64
N LEU A 95 1.97 14.31 9.53
CA LEU A 95 2.75 13.08 9.43
C LEU A 95 2.04 11.97 10.21
N LEU A 96 1.79 10.84 9.58
CA LEU A 96 1.09 9.69 10.14
C LEU A 96 2.04 8.47 10.08
N ASP A 97 2.55 8.05 11.22
CA ASP A 97 3.50 6.94 11.32
C ASP A 97 2.75 5.66 11.73
N GLU A 98 2.56 4.76 10.77
CA GLU A 98 1.80 3.50 10.90
C GLU A 98 0.47 3.65 11.67
N PRO A 99 -0.38 4.63 11.35
CA PRO A 99 -1.51 4.97 12.20
C PRO A 99 -2.59 3.88 12.28
N LEU A 100 -2.64 2.94 11.34
CA LEU A 100 -3.70 1.93 11.26
C LEU A 100 -3.23 0.52 11.67
N SER A 101 -1.94 0.32 11.93
CA SER A 101 -1.33 -1.00 12.17
C SER A 101 -1.91 -1.75 13.38
N ALA A 102 -2.35 -1.05 14.42
CA ALA A 102 -2.89 -1.63 15.66
C ALA A 102 -4.40 -1.88 15.63
N LEU A 103 -5.08 -1.67 14.48
CA LEU A 103 -6.53 -1.78 14.36
C LEU A 103 -6.95 -3.09 13.71
N ASP A 104 -8.11 -3.62 14.14
CA ASP A 104 -8.78 -4.70 13.41
C ASP A 104 -9.25 -4.24 12.02
N MET A 105 -9.49 -5.20 11.11
CA MET A 105 -9.81 -4.92 9.70
C MET A 105 -11.02 -3.99 9.53
N LYS A 106 -12.10 -4.17 10.31
CA LYS A 106 -13.31 -3.34 10.18
C LYS A 106 -13.06 -1.91 10.62
N LEU A 107 -12.37 -1.75 11.73
CA LEU A 107 -12.02 -0.44 12.28
C LEU A 107 -11.00 0.26 11.37
N ARG A 108 -10.04 -0.49 10.82
CA ARG A 108 -9.05 0.02 9.86
C ARG A 108 -9.74 0.64 8.64
N LYS A 109 -10.67 -0.07 7.99
CA LYS A 109 -11.43 0.46 6.84
C LYS A 109 -12.22 1.72 7.18
N SER A 110 -12.87 1.77 8.35
CA SER A 110 -13.57 2.98 8.78
C SER A 110 -12.65 4.17 9.03
N MET A 111 -11.44 3.90 9.54
CA MET A 111 -10.43 4.95 9.76
C MET A 111 -9.80 5.45 8.47
N GLN A 112 -9.62 4.59 7.46
CA GLN A 112 -9.17 5.00 6.13
C GLN A 112 -10.14 6.01 5.51
N VAL A 113 -11.44 5.71 5.54
CA VAL A 113 -12.47 6.64 5.04
C VAL A 113 -12.43 7.96 5.82
N LEU A 114 -12.43 7.90 7.16
CA LEU A 114 -12.37 9.08 8.01
C LEU A 114 -11.15 9.97 7.70
N LEU A 115 -9.97 9.37 7.54
CA LEU A 115 -8.75 10.13 7.24
C LEU A 115 -8.81 10.80 5.86
N ARG A 116 -9.37 10.13 4.84
CA ARG A 116 -9.58 10.73 3.52
C ARG A 116 -10.57 11.89 3.57
N ASP A 117 -11.68 11.73 4.29
CA ASP A 117 -12.69 12.79 4.43
C ASP A 117 -12.09 14.02 5.11
N ILE A 118 -11.33 13.83 6.20
CA ILE A 118 -10.61 14.90 6.90
C ILE A 118 -9.60 15.60 5.99
N GLN A 119 -8.80 14.82 5.24
CA GLN A 119 -7.81 15.37 4.32
C GLN A 119 -8.46 16.23 3.24
N TRP A 120 -9.57 15.75 2.66
CA TRP A 120 -10.33 16.51 1.68
C TRP A 120 -10.94 17.78 2.26
N GLU A 121 -11.62 17.68 3.43
CA GLU A 121 -12.28 18.82 4.06
C GLU A 121 -11.29 19.93 4.42
N LEU A 122 -10.11 19.57 4.91
CA LEU A 122 -9.09 20.52 5.34
C LEU A 122 -8.15 20.98 4.22
N GLY A 123 -8.01 20.22 3.14
CA GLY A 123 -7.10 20.51 2.03
C GLY A 123 -5.61 20.53 2.44
N ILE A 124 -5.23 19.82 3.50
CA ILE A 124 -3.85 19.74 4.01
C ILE A 124 -3.11 18.53 3.47
N THR A 125 -1.79 18.58 3.49
CA THR A 125 -0.96 17.45 3.03
C THR A 125 -0.84 16.39 4.13
N PHE A 126 -1.17 15.15 3.81
CA PHE A 126 -0.86 13.99 4.67
C PHE A 126 0.38 13.28 4.12
N VAL A 127 1.31 12.97 5.00
CA VAL A 127 2.42 12.05 4.72
C VAL A 127 2.20 10.81 5.58
N PHE A 128 1.92 9.71 4.92
CA PHE A 128 1.50 8.46 5.53
C PHE A 128 2.62 7.43 5.41
N VAL A 129 3.09 6.87 6.51
CA VAL A 129 4.05 5.77 6.52
C VAL A 129 3.31 4.50 6.87
N THR A 130 3.38 3.50 6.01
CA THR A 130 2.76 2.19 6.21
C THR A 130 3.61 1.09 5.59
N HIS A 131 3.48 -0.12 6.12
CA HIS A 131 3.95 -1.35 5.50
C HIS A 131 2.81 -2.16 4.85
N ASP A 132 1.57 -1.67 4.95
CA ASP A 132 0.39 -2.28 4.35
C ASP A 132 0.17 -1.70 2.94
N GLN A 133 0.24 -2.58 1.95
CA GLN A 133 0.14 -2.23 0.53
C GLN A 133 -1.26 -1.73 0.17
N GLU A 134 -2.30 -2.37 0.71
CA GLU A 134 -3.69 -1.96 0.46
C GLU A 134 -3.94 -0.55 0.99
N GLU A 135 -3.35 -0.21 2.14
CA GLU A 135 -3.44 1.15 2.70
C GLU A 135 -2.78 2.17 1.77
N ALA A 136 -1.55 1.88 1.31
CA ALA A 136 -0.82 2.77 0.42
C ALA A 136 -1.59 3.02 -0.88
N LEU A 137 -2.06 1.95 -1.54
CA LEU A 137 -2.81 2.04 -2.79
C LEU A 137 -4.16 2.75 -2.64
N ALA A 138 -4.90 2.48 -1.54
CA ALA A 138 -6.25 3.01 -1.36
C ALA A 138 -6.29 4.47 -0.90
N MET A 139 -5.25 4.95 -0.20
CA MET A 139 -5.29 6.24 0.48
C MET A 139 -4.41 7.32 -0.13
N SER A 140 -3.42 6.95 -0.94
CA SER A 140 -2.42 7.92 -1.43
C SER A 140 -2.77 8.45 -2.81
N ASP A 141 -2.44 9.73 -3.05
CA ASP A 141 -2.40 10.31 -4.39
C ASP A 141 -1.03 10.10 -5.04
N TRP A 142 0.02 9.88 -4.20
CA TRP A 142 1.39 9.65 -4.62
C TRP A 142 2.10 8.71 -3.64
N ILE A 143 2.78 7.68 -4.14
CA ILE A 143 3.48 6.67 -3.35
C ILE A 143 4.99 6.80 -3.55
N PHE A 144 5.74 6.63 -2.46
CA PHE A 144 7.20 6.47 -2.46
C PHE A 144 7.53 5.09 -1.92
N VAL A 145 7.97 4.17 -2.79
CA VAL A 145 8.45 2.85 -2.37
C VAL A 145 9.90 2.97 -1.93
N MET A 146 10.20 2.51 -0.71
CA MET A 146 11.52 2.61 -0.12
C MET A 146 12.13 1.23 0.14
N ASP A 147 13.41 1.05 -0.18
CA ASP A 147 14.25 -0.07 0.24
C ASP A 147 15.58 0.43 0.78
N LYS A 148 16.04 -0.13 1.89
CA LYS A 148 17.34 0.18 2.53
C LYS A 148 17.62 1.70 2.65
N GLY A 149 16.59 2.49 2.98
CA GLY A 149 16.69 3.93 3.16
C GLY A 149 16.79 4.76 1.88
N LYS A 150 16.52 4.16 0.71
CA LYS A 150 16.48 4.83 -0.58
C LYS A 150 15.08 4.73 -1.19
N ILE A 151 14.67 5.74 -1.93
CA ILE A 151 13.48 5.68 -2.76
C ILE A 151 13.83 4.85 -3.99
N VAL A 152 13.11 3.74 -4.19
CA VAL A 152 13.28 2.82 -5.33
C VAL A 152 12.39 3.26 -6.48
N GLN A 153 11.11 3.54 -6.18
CA GLN A 153 10.14 4.04 -7.15
C GLN A 153 9.22 5.05 -6.49
N GLN A 154 8.69 5.98 -7.28
CA GLN A 154 7.66 6.92 -6.84
C GLN A 154 6.70 7.21 -7.99
N GLY A 155 5.43 7.40 -7.67
CA GLY A 155 4.40 7.69 -8.66
C GLY A 155 2.99 7.61 -8.08
N PRO A 156 1.96 7.82 -8.92
CA PRO A 156 0.58 7.50 -8.59
C PRO A 156 0.43 6.01 -8.23
N PRO A 157 -0.60 5.62 -7.45
CA PRO A 157 -0.84 4.22 -7.09
C PRO A 157 -0.91 3.27 -8.29
N THR A 158 -1.57 3.68 -9.37
CA THR A 158 -1.69 2.90 -10.62
C THR A 158 -0.34 2.59 -11.22
N ASP A 159 0.53 3.59 -11.38
CA ASP A 159 1.85 3.41 -11.99
C ASP A 159 2.74 2.49 -11.15
N ILE A 160 2.62 2.57 -9.81
CA ILE A 160 3.40 1.69 -8.90
C ILE A 160 2.90 0.24 -8.98
N TYR A 161 1.60 0.04 -9.19
CA TYR A 161 0.98 -1.28 -9.26
C TYR A 161 1.15 -1.93 -10.64
N ASP A 162 0.87 -1.17 -11.70
CA ASP A 162 0.84 -1.68 -13.08
C ASP A 162 2.23 -1.70 -13.72
N GLU A 163 3.08 -0.71 -13.41
CA GLU A 163 4.42 -0.52 -14.00
C GLU A 163 5.54 -0.55 -12.95
N PRO A 164 5.70 -1.64 -12.16
CA PRO A 164 6.79 -1.74 -11.19
C PRO A 164 8.15 -1.74 -11.89
N ILE A 165 9.08 -0.92 -11.40
CA ILE A 165 10.41 -0.75 -12.02
C ILE A 165 11.29 -2.01 -11.90
N ASN A 166 11.05 -2.86 -10.90
CA ASN A 166 11.81 -4.07 -10.63
C ASN A 166 11.00 -5.10 -9.83
N ARG A 167 11.57 -6.30 -9.69
CA ARG A 167 11.00 -7.42 -8.95
C ARG A 167 10.62 -7.07 -7.50
N TYR A 168 11.47 -6.29 -6.81
CA TYR A 168 11.21 -5.88 -5.43
C TYR A 168 9.90 -5.09 -5.33
N VAL A 169 9.72 -4.07 -6.16
CA VAL A 169 8.49 -3.26 -6.17
C VAL A 169 7.30 -4.11 -6.55
N ALA A 170 7.41 -4.94 -7.60
CA ALA A 170 6.33 -5.82 -8.05
C ALA A 170 5.81 -6.74 -6.94
N GLN A 171 6.72 -7.37 -6.19
CA GLN A 171 6.39 -8.28 -5.08
C GLN A 171 5.97 -7.54 -3.80
N PHE A 172 6.53 -6.35 -3.57
CA PHE A 172 6.21 -5.55 -2.38
C PHE A 172 4.81 -4.96 -2.46
N ILE A 173 4.35 -4.54 -3.65
CA ILE A 173 3.07 -3.83 -3.80
C ILE A 173 1.87 -4.74 -4.03
N GLY A 174 2.08 -6.00 -4.37
CA GLY A 174 1.02 -6.97 -4.61
C GLY A 174 1.54 -8.32 -5.08
N GLU A 175 0.65 -9.29 -5.14
CA GLU A 175 0.96 -10.60 -5.68
C GLU A 175 1.21 -10.52 -7.19
N SER A 176 2.17 -11.30 -7.69
CA SER A 176 2.55 -11.25 -9.11
C SER A 176 3.11 -12.59 -9.58
N ASN A 177 2.80 -12.94 -10.81
CA ASN A 177 3.53 -13.95 -11.57
C ASN A 177 4.71 -13.26 -12.25
N ILE A 178 5.93 -13.59 -11.85
CA ILE A 178 7.16 -12.97 -12.41
C ILE A 178 7.97 -14.04 -13.10
N LEU A 179 8.03 -13.95 -14.43
CA LEU A 179 8.73 -14.94 -15.28
C LEU A 179 9.97 -14.33 -15.91
N LYS A 180 11.02 -15.15 -16.06
CA LYS A 180 12.16 -14.80 -16.91
C LYS A 180 11.70 -14.78 -18.36
N ALA A 181 12.11 -13.75 -19.08
CA ALA A 181 11.66 -13.48 -20.42
C ALA A 181 12.80 -12.91 -21.27
N LYS A 182 12.55 -12.75 -22.55
CA LYS A 182 13.49 -12.17 -23.49
C LYS A 182 12.76 -11.23 -24.46
N MET A 183 13.24 -10.01 -24.62
CA MET A 183 12.73 -9.12 -25.66
C MET A 183 13.05 -9.65 -27.04
N ILE A 184 12.05 -9.81 -27.86
CA ILE A 184 12.19 -10.22 -29.26
C ILE A 184 12.23 -9.03 -30.20
N ASP A 185 11.38 -8.03 -29.94
CA ASP A 185 11.32 -6.77 -30.65
C ASP A 185 10.52 -5.78 -29.78
N ASP A 186 10.39 -4.51 -30.19
CA ASP A 186 9.45 -3.60 -29.57
C ASP A 186 8.04 -4.21 -29.58
N TYR A 187 7.37 -4.15 -28.44
CA TYR A 187 6.04 -4.72 -28.22
C TYR A 187 5.95 -6.24 -28.32
N LYS A 188 7.10 -6.98 -28.25
CA LYS A 188 7.13 -8.44 -28.31
C LYS A 188 8.12 -9.04 -27.33
N VAL A 189 7.63 -9.91 -26.47
CA VAL A 189 8.39 -10.59 -25.44
C VAL A 189 8.18 -12.10 -25.50
N GLU A 190 9.22 -12.88 -25.29
CA GLU A 190 9.18 -14.35 -25.24
C GLU A 190 9.30 -14.83 -23.81
N PHE A 191 8.31 -15.59 -23.35
CA PHE A 191 8.32 -16.33 -22.09
C PHE A 191 7.44 -17.59 -22.20
N ALA A 192 7.59 -18.53 -21.27
CA ALA A 192 6.87 -19.82 -21.30
C ALA A 192 6.91 -20.54 -22.66
N GLY A 193 7.98 -20.33 -23.44
CA GLY A 193 8.19 -20.93 -24.75
C GLY A 193 7.31 -20.37 -25.88
N LYS A 194 6.71 -19.19 -25.73
CA LYS A 194 5.86 -18.51 -26.71
C LYS A 194 6.20 -17.02 -26.78
N VAL A 195 5.99 -16.40 -27.93
CA VAL A 195 6.10 -14.95 -28.12
C VAL A 195 4.73 -14.32 -27.90
N PHE A 196 4.69 -13.31 -27.03
CA PHE A 196 3.52 -12.53 -26.70
C PHE A 196 3.69 -11.09 -27.18
N ASP A 197 2.59 -10.47 -27.56
CA ASP A 197 2.54 -9.01 -27.70
C ASP A 197 2.47 -8.38 -26.30
N CYS A 198 3.13 -7.23 -26.10
CA CYS A 198 3.12 -6.46 -24.85
C CYS A 198 3.07 -4.96 -25.16
N SER A 199 2.93 -4.12 -24.11
CA SER A 199 2.87 -2.67 -24.27
C SER A 199 4.24 -1.98 -24.23
N ASP A 200 5.30 -2.70 -23.86
CA ASP A 200 6.63 -2.17 -23.64
C ASP A 200 7.47 -2.09 -24.91
N ALA A 201 8.26 -1.00 -25.01
CA ALA A 201 9.18 -0.73 -26.09
C ALA A 201 10.48 -0.08 -25.59
N GLY A 202 11.50 0.01 -26.46
CA GLY A 202 12.77 0.67 -26.14
C GLY A 202 13.72 -0.20 -25.30
N ILE A 203 13.47 -1.49 -25.20
CA ILE A 203 14.38 -2.49 -24.62
C ILE A 203 15.09 -3.20 -25.76
N PRO A 204 16.44 -3.33 -25.72
CA PRO A 204 17.20 -3.94 -26.82
C PRO A 204 16.74 -5.37 -27.14
N ARG A 205 16.67 -5.67 -28.43
CA ARG A 205 16.34 -7.03 -28.89
C ARG A 205 17.34 -8.05 -28.36
N GLY A 206 16.80 -9.12 -27.78
CA GLY A 206 17.61 -10.19 -27.21
C GLY A 206 18.04 -9.97 -25.77
N GLU A 207 17.68 -8.81 -25.16
CA GLU A 207 17.94 -8.55 -23.75
C GLU A 207 17.12 -9.49 -22.87
N ALA A 208 17.76 -10.03 -21.82
CA ALA A 208 17.08 -10.79 -20.78
C ALA A 208 16.28 -9.82 -19.90
N VAL A 209 15.01 -10.13 -19.71
CA VAL A 209 14.05 -9.31 -18.97
C VAL A 209 13.23 -10.18 -18.03
N GLU A 210 12.39 -9.57 -17.23
CA GLU A 210 11.33 -10.23 -16.49
C GLU A 210 9.98 -9.66 -16.92
N VAL A 211 8.98 -10.53 -16.99
CA VAL A 211 7.59 -10.09 -17.16
C VAL A 211 6.83 -10.22 -15.86
N VAL A 212 6.01 -9.22 -15.56
CA VAL A 212 5.09 -9.21 -14.43
C VAL A 212 3.68 -9.33 -14.96
N ILE A 213 2.93 -10.27 -14.40
CA ILE A 213 1.54 -10.50 -14.73
C ILE A 213 0.77 -10.64 -13.42
N ARG A 214 -0.25 -9.81 -13.20
CA ARG A 214 -1.06 -9.89 -11.99
C ARG A 214 -1.96 -11.12 -12.02
N PRO A 215 -2.23 -11.76 -10.86
CA PRO A 215 -3.10 -12.95 -10.80
C PRO A 215 -4.52 -12.71 -11.33
N GLU A 216 -5.05 -11.51 -11.15
CA GLU A 216 -6.39 -11.08 -11.63
C GLU A 216 -6.45 -10.84 -13.13
N ASP A 217 -5.32 -10.59 -13.79
CA ASP A 217 -5.22 -10.29 -15.21
C ASP A 217 -5.07 -11.55 -16.08
N VAL A 218 -4.85 -12.70 -15.42
CA VAL A 218 -4.78 -13.98 -16.12
C VAL A 218 -6.18 -14.53 -16.35
N ARG A 219 -6.58 -14.62 -17.63
CA ARG A 219 -7.89 -15.16 -18.00
C ARG A 219 -7.82 -16.68 -18.18
N VAL A 220 -8.76 -17.37 -17.55
CA VAL A 220 -8.95 -18.82 -17.78
C VAL A 220 -9.86 -19.02 -19.00
N VAL A 221 -9.34 -19.71 -20.01
CA VAL A 221 -9.97 -20.00 -21.31
C VAL A 221 -9.96 -21.51 -21.61
N ASP A 222 -10.64 -21.91 -22.68
CA ASP A 222 -10.56 -23.28 -23.14
C ASP A 222 -9.15 -23.64 -23.65
N ILE A 223 -8.72 -24.89 -23.44
CA ILE A 223 -7.39 -25.36 -23.83
C ILE A 223 -7.08 -25.13 -25.32
N SER A 224 -8.12 -25.11 -26.17
CA SER A 224 -7.97 -24.85 -27.61
C SER A 224 -7.62 -23.40 -27.96
N GLU A 225 -7.94 -22.46 -27.06
CA GLU A 225 -7.70 -21.02 -27.22
C GLU A 225 -6.54 -20.52 -26.34
N ALA A 226 -5.89 -21.45 -25.64
CA ALA A 226 -4.91 -21.11 -24.63
C ALA A 226 -3.58 -20.65 -25.20
N ASP A 227 -3.00 -19.63 -24.58
CA ASP A 227 -1.60 -19.25 -24.75
C ASP A 227 -0.68 -20.18 -23.97
N ILE A 228 -1.05 -20.51 -22.75
CA ILE A 228 -0.31 -21.38 -21.83
C ILE A 228 -1.27 -22.43 -21.28
N ARG A 229 -0.82 -23.66 -21.15
CA ARG A 229 -1.57 -24.75 -20.51
C ARG A 229 -1.00 -25.00 -19.13
N VAL A 230 -1.88 -25.14 -18.14
CA VAL A 230 -1.51 -25.38 -16.75
C VAL A 230 -2.42 -26.43 -16.12
N ASN A 231 -1.88 -27.15 -15.14
CA ASN A 231 -2.63 -28.05 -14.28
C ASN A 231 -2.87 -27.39 -12.93
N ILE A 232 -4.07 -27.47 -12.38
CA ILE A 232 -4.44 -26.93 -11.07
C ILE A 232 -3.95 -27.86 -9.97
N ASP A 233 -3.03 -27.37 -9.16
CA ASP A 233 -2.49 -28.09 -8.00
C ASP A 233 -3.32 -27.86 -6.74
N ASN A 234 -3.74 -26.60 -6.49
CA ASN A 234 -4.47 -26.22 -5.28
C ASN A 234 -5.45 -25.08 -5.53
N ILE A 235 -6.54 -25.05 -4.76
CA ILE A 235 -7.58 -24.03 -4.83
C ILE A 235 -7.83 -23.45 -3.45
N LEU A 236 -7.60 -22.15 -3.29
CA LEU A 236 -7.83 -21.42 -2.03
C LEU A 236 -9.00 -20.45 -2.17
N PHE A 237 -10.09 -20.70 -1.46
CA PHE A 237 -11.24 -19.79 -1.46
C PHE A 237 -10.95 -18.51 -0.65
N ARG A 238 -10.98 -17.36 -1.30
CA ARG A 238 -10.71 -16.02 -0.71
C ARG A 238 -11.99 -15.19 -0.48
N GLY A 239 -13.14 -15.80 -0.56
CA GLY A 239 -14.46 -15.17 -0.37
C GLY A 239 -15.03 -14.58 -1.66
N VAL A 240 -14.37 -13.66 -2.33
CA VAL A 240 -14.82 -13.02 -3.57
C VAL A 240 -14.36 -13.79 -4.81
N PHE A 241 -13.21 -14.45 -4.74
CA PHE A 241 -12.60 -15.23 -5.80
C PHE A 241 -11.93 -16.50 -5.24
N ASN A 242 -11.62 -17.42 -6.12
CA ASN A 242 -10.74 -18.55 -5.85
C ASN A 242 -9.33 -18.20 -6.34
N GLU A 243 -8.36 -18.33 -5.47
CA GLU A 243 -6.94 -18.28 -5.82
C GLU A 243 -6.55 -19.70 -6.30
N LEU A 244 -6.23 -19.83 -7.57
CA LEU A 244 -5.78 -21.08 -8.18
C LEU A 244 -4.24 -21.07 -8.19
N ILE A 245 -3.66 -22.15 -7.67
CA ILE A 245 -2.23 -22.42 -7.79
C ILE A 245 -2.09 -23.49 -8.86
N CYS A 246 -1.39 -23.15 -9.95
CA CYS A 246 -1.26 -24.01 -11.10
C CYS A 246 0.21 -24.18 -11.50
N PHE A 247 0.54 -25.26 -12.20
CA PHE A 247 1.86 -25.47 -12.79
C PHE A 247 1.76 -25.63 -14.29
N ASP A 248 2.67 -25.01 -15.01
CA ASP A 248 2.85 -25.24 -16.44
C ASP A 248 3.84 -26.39 -16.72
N LYS A 249 4.07 -26.67 -18.03
CA LYS A 249 5.01 -27.73 -18.48
C LYS A 249 6.48 -27.53 -18.04
N ASP A 250 6.84 -26.28 -17.71
CA ASP A 250 8.20 -25.90 -17.28
C ASP A 250 8.30 -25.80 -15.74
N GLU A 251 7.27 -26.32 -15.02
CA GLU A 251 7.12 -26.31 -13.56
C GLU A 251 7.04 -24.89 -12.97
N PHE A 252 6.71 -23.87 -13.78
CA PHE A 252 6.48 -22.53 -13.25
C PHE A 252 5.14 -22.52 -12.50
N ARG A 253 5.18 -21.97 -11.30
CA ARG A 253 4.03 -21.85 -10.41
C ARG A 253 3.24 -20.58 -10.73
N TRP A 254 2.12 -20.75 -11.38
CA TRP A 254 1.14 -19.69 -11.65
C TRP A 254 0.20 -19.49 -10.47
N LYS A 255 -0.09 -18.23 -10.17
CA LYS A 255 -1.15 -17.82 -9.28
C LYS A 255 -2.20 -17.07 -10.10
N ILE A 256 -3.47 -17.45 -9.95
CA ILE A 256 -4.56 -16.94 -10.79
C ILE A 256 -5.76 -16.65 -9.88
N HIS A 257 -6.42 -15.53 -10.07
CA HIS A 257 -7.67 -15.19 -9.41
C HIS A 257 -8.85 -15.49 -10.36
N SER A 258 -9.77 -16.34 -9.95
CA SER A 258 -10.93 -16.70 -10.75
C SER A 258 -12.21 -16.75 -9.93
N THR A 259 -13.31 -16.27 -10.48
CA THR A 259 -14.65 -16.42 -9.90
C THR A 259 -15.36 -17.71 -10.36
N LYS A 260 -14.76 -18.43 -11.32
CA LYS A 260 -15.28 -19.73 -11.79
C LYS A 260 -14.92 -20.84 -10.81
N VAL A 261 -15.68 -21.92 -10.85
CA VAL A 261 -15.45 -23.11 -10.03
C VAL A 261 -14.64 -24.11 -10.84
N PHE A 262 -13.60 -24.67 -10.24
CA PHE A 262 -12.70 -25.67 -10.78
C PHE A 262 -12.47 -26.77 -9.74
N GLU A 263 -11.87 -27.88 -10.16
CA GLU A 263 -11.41 -28.96 -9.29
C GLU A 263 -9.87 -29.06 -9.33
N GLU A 264 -9.28 -29.51 -8.23
CA GLU A 264 -7.84 -29.82 -8.20
C GLU A 264 -7.55 -30.96 -9.17
N GLY A 265 -6.48 -30.79 -9.96
CA GLY A 265 -6.12 -31.71 -11.06
C GLY A 265 -6.69 -31.35 -12.43
N ASP A 266 -7.57 -30.33 -12.52
CA ASP A 266 -8.05 -29.88 -13.82
C ASP A 266 -6.93 -29.28 -14.67
N ASP A 267 -6.94 -29.59 -15.96
CA ASP A 267 -6.13 -28.91 -16.97
C ASP A 267 -6.91 -27.73 -17.54
N ILE A 268 -6.33 -26.54 -17.45
CA ILE A 268 -6.95 -25.30 -17.95
C ILE A 268 -6.03 -24.54 -18.89
N GLY A 269 -6.62 -23.70 -19.72
CA GLY A 269 -5.91 -22.77 -20.59
C GLY A 269 -5.84 -21.38 -19.96
N LEU A 270 -4.68 -20.72 -20.13
CA LEU A 270 -4.48 -19.32 -19.75
C LEU A 270 -4.33 -18.47 -21.00
N ALA A 271 -4.95 -17.29 -20.99
CA ALA A 271 -4.75 -16.22 -21.95
C ALA A 271 -4.45 -14.92 -21.20
N ILE A 272 -3.54 -14.12 -21.75
CA ILE A 272 -3.08 -12.89 -21.13
C ILE A 272 -3.16 -11.79 -22.20
N ASP A 273 -3.86 -10.71 -21.89
CA ASP A 273 -3.97 -9.59 -22.82
C ASP A 273 -2.65 -8.79 -22.84
N PRO A 274 -2.21 -8.26 -24.02
CA PRO A 274 -0.92 -7.59 -24.16
C PRO A 274 -0.70 -6.43 -23.20
N GLU A 275 -1.77 -5.73 -22.83
CA GLU A 275 -1.75 -4.60 -21.89
C GLU A 275 -1.46 -5.01 -20.44
N ASN A 276 -1.64 -6.29 -20.12
CA ASN A 276 -1.44 -6.86 -18.79
C ASN A 276 -0.08 -7.55 -18.64
N ILE A 277 0.78 -7.44 -19.65
CA ILE A 277 2.16 -7.94 -19.63
C ILE A 277 3.08 -6.75 -19.49
N HIS A 278 3.61 -6.53 -18.28
CA HIS A 278 4.60 -5.49 -18.03
C HIS A 278 6.02 -6.07 -18.02
N VAL A 279 6.95 -5.41 -18.75
CA VAL A 279 8.33 -5.87 -18.91
C VAL A 279 9.28 -5.06 -18.05
N MET A 280 9.97 -5.74 -17.14
CA MET A 280 11.01 -5.16 -16.29
C MET A 280 12.41 -5.59 -16.76
N ARG A 281 13.40 -4.72 -16.59
CA ARG A 281 14.80 -5.11 -16.81
C ARG A 281 15.25 -6.11 -15.74
N TYR A 282 15.88 -7.18 -16.19
CA TYR A 282 16.41 -8.20 -15.31
C TYR A 282 17.63 -7.68 -14.53
N ASN A 283 17.64 -7.86 -13.22
CA ASN A 283 18.74 -7.45 -12.35
C ASN A 283 19.26 -8.65 -11.54
N GLU A 284 20.38 -9.26 -11.97
CA GLU A 284 20.97 -10.44 -11.32
C GLU A 284 21.29 -10.23 -9.84
N SER A 285 21.55 -8.99 -9.39
CA SER A 285 21.88 -8.70 -8.00
C SER A 285 20.68 -8.84 -7.04
N GLU A 286 19.47 -8.77 -7.53
CA GLU A 286 18.25 -8.92 -6.74
C GLU A 286 17.82 -10.37 -6.54
N ASP A 287 18.11 -11.26 -7.51
CA ASP A 287 17.83 -12.71 -7.40
C ASP A 287 18.60 -13.36 -6.22
N ALA A 288 19.83 -12.93 -5.96
CA ALA A 288 20.64 -13.46 -4.86
C ALA A 288 20.08 -13.16 -3.47
N VAL A 289 19.30 -12.09 -3.33
CA VAL A 289 18.71 -11.65 -2.05
C VAL A 289 17.36 -12.34 -1.80
N SER A 290 16.57 -12.59 -2.84
CA SER A 290 15.25 -13.21 -2.74
C SER A 290 15.33 -14.68 -2.28
N TYR A 291 16.33 -15.44 -2.75
CA TYR A 291 16.55 -16.84 -2.34
C TYR A 291 16.97 -17.01 -0.86
N THR A 292 17.57 -15.99 -0.25
CA THR A 292 17.96 -16.05 1.17
C THR A 292 16.80 -15.79 2.12
N HIS A 293 15.79 -15.01 1.73
CA HIS A 293 14.61 -14.75 2.58
C HIS A 293 13.56 -15.86 2.54
N LEU A 294 13.37 -16.53 1.39
CA LEU A 294 12.43 -17.66 1.30
C LEU A 294 12.89 -18.88 2.11
N ARG A 295 14.21 -19.15 2.20
CA ARG A 295 14.74 -20.23 3.05
C ARG A 295 14.66 -19.97 4.55
N ALA A 296 14.51 -18.73 5.00
CA ALA A 296 14.43 -18.40 6.42
C ALA A 296 13.01 -18.61 7.01
N HIS A 297 11.98 -18.72 6.18
CA HIS A 297 10.60 -18.99 6.61
C HIS A 297 10.16 -20.46 6.54
N GLU A 298 10.94 -21.33 5.89
CA GLU A 298 10.65 -22.78 5.81
C GLU A 298 11.28 -23.62 6.94
N THR A 299 11.97 -22.99 7.90
CA THR A 299 12.59 -23.67 9.05
C THR A 299 12.17 -23.07 10.38
N LEU A 300 10.86 -23.09 10.68
CA LEU A 300 10.36 -22.96 12.07
C LEU A 300 9.05 -23.75 12.22
#